data_f76834076849a76c650b31f0159fb955
#
_entry.id   f76834076849a76c650b31f0159fb955
#
_cell.length_a   1.000
_cell.length_b   1.000
_cell.length_c   1.000
_cell.angle_alpha   90.00
_cell.angle_beta   90.00
_cell.angle_gamma   90.00
#
_symmetry.space_group_name_H-M   'P 1'
#
loop_
_entity.id
_entity.type
_entity.pdbx_description
1 polymer ?
#
loop_
_entity_poly.entity_id
_entity_poly.type
_entity_poly.pdbx_seq_one_letter_code
_entity_poly.pdbx_strand_id
1 'polypeptide(L)'
;MARADFLEILRVLCRYRVEFVTVGGLAAVFNGAPIVTLDVDILHRRTPENVDRLVVALQELGAIYRNDPRNIVPDASHLLGPGHQLLSTKHGDLDVLGTIDDTVVYDDVLVDTIEVELAEIRVLALDLARVI
;
A
#
# COMPACT_ATOMS: atom_id res chain seq x y z
N MET A 1 18.78 5.22 -13.18
CA MET A 1 17.41 4.70 -13.16
C MET A 1 17.12 4.10 -11.79
N ALA A 2 16.06 4.56 -11.16
CA ALA A 2 15.71 4.06 -9.83
C ALA A 2 15.22 2.62 -9.92
N ARG A 3 15.75 1.77 -9.06
CA ARG A 3 15.36 0.37 -8.96
C ARG A 3 14.18 0.26 -8.01
N ALA A 4 13.19 -0.57 -8.35
CA ALA A 4 12.07 -0.82 -7.47
C ALA A 4 12.57 -1.48 -6.18
N ASP A 5 12.11 -0.94 -5.04
CA ASP A 5 12.51 -1.40 -3.73
C ASP A 5 11.28 -1.42 -2.81
N PHE A 6 10.52 -2.50 -2.89
CA PHE A 6 9.29 -2.63 -2.11
C PHE A 6 9.55 -2.61 -0.61
N LEU A 7 10.70 -3.12 -0.17
CA LEU A 7 11.01 -3.13 1.25
C LEU A 7 11.14 -1.71 1.81
N GLU A 8 11.77 -0.81 1.07
CA GLU A 8 11.90 0.57 1.49
C GLU A 8 10.54 1.29 1.54
N ILE A 9 9.67 1.01 0.57
CA ILE A 9 8.30 1.54 0.60
C ILE A 9 7.58 1.08 1.88
N LEU A 10 7.65 -0.22 2.17
CA LEU A 10 7.00 -0.77 3.37
C LEU A 10 7.62 -0.23 4.66
N ARG A 11 8.95 -0.03 4.68
CA ARG A 11 9.64 0.56 5.84
C ARG A 11 9.12 1.95 6.18
N VAL A 12 8.95 2.79 5.17
CA VAL A 12 8.48 4.16 5.38
C VAL A 12 7.04 4.13 5.89
N LEU A 13 6.18 3.30 5.31
CA LEU A 13 4.80 3.16 5.78
C LEU A 13 4.76 2.72 7.25
N CYS A 14 5.58 1.75 7.62
CA CYS A 14 5.66 1.27 9.00
C CYS A 14 6.23 2.32 9.96
N ARG A 15 7.20 3.10 9.50
CA ARG A 15 7.82 4.17 10.31
C ARG A 15 6.77 5.17 10.77
N TYR A 16 5.82 5.49 9.92
CA TYR A 16 4.74 6.43 10.24
C TYR A 16 3.49 5.75 10.79
N ARG A 17 3.58 4.45 11.11
CA ARG A 17 2.49 3.68 11.71
C ARG A 17 1.22 3.69 10.88
N VAL A 18 1.37 3.65 9.56
CA VAL A 18 0.23 3.55 8.66
C VAL A 18 -0.43 2.18 8.82
N GLU A 19 -1.74 2.18 8.98
CA GLU A 19 -2.53 0.95 9.03
C GLU A 19 -2.91 0.55 7.60
N PHE A 20 -2.40 -0.59 7.16
CA PHE A 20 -2.64 -1.08 5.79
C PHE A 20 -2.51 -2.60 5.75
N VAL A 21 -3.12 -3.18 4.71
CA VAL A 21 -2.95 -4.59 4.35
C VAL A 21 -2.34 -4.63 2.96
N THR A 22 -1.28 -5.41 2.80
CA THR A 22 -0.68 -5.63 1.48
C THR A 22 -1.60 -6.53 0.67
N VAL A 23 -1.92 -6.12 -0.55
CA VAL A 23 -2.81 -6.86 -1.46
C VAL A 23 -2.10 -7.04 -2.81
N GLY A 24 -2.80 -7.57 -3.80
CA GLY A 24 -2.27 -7.70 -5.15
C GLY A 24 -1.09 -8.66 -5.27
N GLY A 25 -0.18 -8.37 -6.21
CA GLY A 25 0.95 -9.24 -6.53
C GLY A 25 1.90 -9.48 -5.38
N LEU A 26 2.18 -8.47 -4.57
CA LEU A 26 3.07 -8.63 -3.43
C LEU A 26 2.46 -9.53 -2.35
N ALA A 27 1.13 -9.43 -2.12
CA ALA A 27 0.44 -10.35 -1.23
C ALA A 27 0.56 -11.79 -1.76
N ALA A 28 0.45 -11.99 -3.07
CA ALA A 28 0.62 -13.32 -3.67
C ALA A 28 2.03 -13.86 -3.40
N VAL A 29 3.06 -13.03 -3.54
CA VAL A 29 4.44 -13.41 -3.22
C VAL A 29 4.57 -13.80 -1.75
N PHE A 30 4.00 -13.02 -0.84
CA PHE A 30 4.03 -13.33 0.59
C PHE A 30 3.27 -14.61 0.94
N ASN A 31 2.31 -15.02 0.12
CA ASN A 31 1.59 -16.29 0.25
C ASN A 31 2.30 -17.45 -0.48
N GLY A 32 3.50 -17.22 -1.00
CA GLY A 32 4.34 -18.25 -1.59
C GLY A 32 4.22 -18.41 -3.10
N ALA A 33 3.56 -17.50 -3.79
CA ALA A 33 3.45 -17.57 -5.25
C ALA A 33 4.83 -17.37 -5.90
N PRO A 34 5.19 -18.21 -6.89
CA PRO A 34 6.50 -18.12 -7.54
C PRO A 34 6.51 -17.08 -8.66
N ILE A 35 6.13 -15.85 -8.33
CA ILE A 35 6.09 -14.74 -9.29
C ILE A 35 6.99 -13.61 -8.81
N VAL A 36 7.35 -12.73 -9.73
CA VAL A 36 8.09 -11.51 -9.43
C VAL A 36 7.12 -10.34 -9.56
N THR A 37 7.12 -9.46 -8.55
CA THR A 37 6.34 -8.23 -8.60
C THR A 37 7.25 -7.04 -8.36
N LEU A 38 6.98 -5.94 -9.07
CA LEU A 38 7.70 -4.69 -8.91
C LEU A 38 6.85 -3.63 -8.20
N ASP A 39 5.56 -3.90 -8.04
CA ASP A 39 4.59 -2.95 -7.53
C ASP A 39 4.15 -3.33 -6.13
N VAL A 40 3.91 -2.30 -5.31
CA VAL A 40 3.30 -2.47 -3.99
C VAL A 40 1.86 -2.00 -4.08
N ASP A 41 0.93 -2.88 -3.70
CA ASP A 41 -0.49 -2.54 -3.62
C ASP A 41 -0.91 -2.63 -2.16
N ILE A 42 -1.48 -1.56 -1.62
CA ILE A 42 -1.96 -1.55 -0.24
C ILE A 42 -3.42 -1.13 -0.16
N LEU A 43 -4.14 -1.73 0.77
CA LEU A 43 -5.48 -1.32 1.16
C LEU A 43 -5.34 -0.63 2.52
N HIS A 44 -5.61 0.68 2.59
CA HIS A 44 -5.39 1.43 3.82
C HIS A 44 -6.70 1.69 4.55
N ARG A 45 -6.60 1.85 5.89
CA ARG A 45 -7.74 2.28 6.69
C ARG A 45 -8.00 3.76 6.42
N ARG A 46 -9.26 4.11 6.13
CA ARG A 46 -9.64 5.48 5.75
C ARG A 46 -10.13 6.34 6.91
N THR A 47 -9.53 6.18 8.08
CA THR A 47 -9.76 7.10 9.18
C THR A 47 -8.94 8.37 8.99
N PRO A 48 -9.40 9.55 9.46
CA PRO A 48 -8.60 10.77 9.34
C PRO A 48 -7.20 10.64 9.93
N GLU A 49 -7.07 9.98 11.07
CA GLU A 49 -5.77 9.80 11.74
C GLU A 49 -4.82 8.97 10.89
N ASN A 50 -5.30 7.87 10.32
CA ASN A 50 -4.46 7.02 9.48
C ASN A 50 -4.11 7.70 8.16
N VAL A 51 -5.06 8.42 7.58
CA VAL A 51 -4.82 9.17 6.35
C VAL A 51 -3.76 10.26 6.58
N ASP A 52 -3.78 10.95 7.72
CA ASP A 52 -2.75 11.95 8.05
C ASP A 52 -1.36 11.31 8.10
N ARG A 53 -1.22 10.14 8.72
CA ARG A 53 0.05 9.41 8.76
C ARG A 53 0.47 8.96 7.36
N LEU A 54 -0.48 8.49 6.57
CA LEU A 54 -0.21 8.06 5.18
C LEU A 54 0.28 9.25 4.33
N VAL A 55 -0.33 10.42 4.46
CA VAL A 55 0.11 11.61 3.73
C VAL A 55 1.58 11.92 4.03
N VAL A 56 1.98 11.88 5.31
CA VAL A 56 3.37 12.14 5.69
C VAL A 56 4.31 11.09 5.11
N ALA A 57 3.93 9.81 5.16
CA ALA A 57 4.71 8.72 4.57
C ALA A 57 4.88 8.92 3.06
N LEU A 58 3.80 9.29 2.37
CA LEU A 58 3.85 9.53 0.92
C LEU A 58 4.73 10.71 0.56
N GLN A 59 4.75 11.75 1.38
CA GLN A 59 5.66 12.88 1.20
C GLN A 59 7.12 12.44 1.29
N GLU A 60 7.46 11.63 2.28
CA GLU A 60 8.82 11.10 2.41
C GLU A 60 9.20 10.22 1.22
N LEU A 61 8.25 9.45 0.69
CA LEU A 61 8.47 8.61 -0.49
C LEU A 61 8.55 9.40 -1.79
N GLY A 62 8.25 10.68 -1.78
CA GLY A 62 8.19 11.49 -2.98
C GLY A 62 7.08 11.07 -3.93
N ALA A 63 5.95 10.62 -3.38
CA ALA A 63 4.86 10.07 -4.17
C ALA A 63 4.14 11.14 -5.00
N ILE A 64 3.93 10.83 -6.27
CA ILE A 64 3.15 11.65 -7.20
C ILE A 64 2.25 10.71 -8.02
N TYR A 65 1.19 11.27 -8.60
CA TYR A 65 0.33 10.48 -9.48
C TYR A 65 1.08 10.04 -10.73
N ARG A 66 1.01 8.73 -11.01
CA ARG A 66 1.68 8.09 -12.13
C ARG A 66 1.06 8.55 -13.45
N ASN A 67 1.92 8.74 -14.46
CA ASN A 67 1.50 9.10 -15.81
C ASN A 67 0.78 10.47 -15.90
N ASP A 68 0.99 11.32 -14.92
CA ASP A 68 0.47 12.70 -14.95
C ASP A 68 1.66 13.67 -14.95
N PRO A 69 1.86 14.43 -16.05
CA PRO A 69 3.03 15.29 -16.16
C PRO A 69 3.03 16.50 -15.20
N ARG A 70 1.92 16.74 -14.50
CA ARG A 70 1.80 17.86 -13.57
C ARG A 70 2.47 17.60 -12.21
N ASN A 71 2.96 16.38 -11.97
CA ASN A 71 3.60 15.96 -10.70
C ASN A 71 2.73 16.25 -9.48
N ILE A 72 1.44 15.89 -9.58
CA ILE A 72 0.48 16.14 -8.51
C ILE A 72 0.77 15.20 -7.33
N VAL A 73 0.83 15.78 -6.14
CA VAL A 73 1.02 15.07 -4.88
C VAL A 73 -0.35 14.67 -4.32
N PRO A 74 -0.55 13.41 -3.91
CA PRO A 74 -1.82 13.02 -3.28
C PRO A 74 -2.00 13.74 -1.96
N ASP A 75 -3.25 14.11 -1.66
CA ASP A 75 -3.61 14.77 -0.41
C ASP A 75 -4.64 13.95 0.38
N ALA A 76 -4.98 14.44 1.58
CA ALA A 76 -5.91 13.74 2.46
C ALA A 76 -7.28 13.51 1.80
N SER A 77 -7.78 14.46 1.02
CA SER A 77 -9.10 14.32 0.39
C SER A 77 -9.13 13.16 -0.60
N HIS A 78 -8.04 12.95 -1.37
CA HIS A 78 -7.92 11.80 -2.26
C HIS A 78 -7.91 10.49 -1.48
N LEU A 79 -7.19 10.45 -0.35
CA LEU A 79 -6.95 9.22 0.40
C LEU A 79 -8.11 8.84 1.32
N LEU A 80 -8.99 9.79 1.66
CA LEU A 80 -10.21 9.49 2.40
C LEU A 80 -11.28 8.86 1.53
N GLY A 81 -11.16 8.98 0.21
CA GLY A 81 -12.12 8.43 -0.73
C GLY A 81 -11.92 6.94 -0.99
N PRO A 82 -12.90 6.30 -1.66
CA PRO A 82 -12.87 4.85 -1.92
C PRO A 82 -12.03 4.45 -3.13
N GLY A 83 -11.48 5.41 -3.86
CA GLY A 83 -10.80 5.15 -5.12
C GLY A 83 -9.41 4.58 -4.98
N HIS A 84 -8.82 4.27 -6.12
CA HIS A 84 -7.45 3.78 -6.22
C HIS A 84 -6.54 4.92 -6.62
N GLN A 85 -5.46 5.12 -5.86
CA GLN A 85 -4.47 6.15 -6.13
C GLN A 85 -3.22 5.49 -6.69
N LEU A 86 -2.97 5.66 -7.98
CA LEU A 86 -1.84 5.03 -8.68
C LEU A 86 -0.65 5.98 -8.65
N LEU A 87 0.33 5.66 -7.82
CA LEU A 87 1.43 6.57 -7.51
C LEU A 87 2.78 6.03 -7.99
N SER A 88 3.69 6.95 -8.28
CA SER A 88 5.11 6.67 -8.43
C SER A 88 5.85 7.24 -7.23
N THR A 89 6.82 6.49 -6.69
CA THR A 89 7.67 6.94 -5.59
C THR A 89 9.13 6.84 -5.99
N LYS A 90 10.03 7.38 -5.16
CA LYS A 90 11.49 7.21 -5.40
C LYS A 90 11.94 5.76 -5.36
N HIS A 91 11.13 4.85 -4.83
CA HIS A 91 11.49 3.44 -4.67
C HIS A 91 10.63 2.51 -5.51
N GLY A 92 9.82 3.05 -6.43
CA GLY A 92 8.96 2.26 -7.31
C GLY A 92 7.51 2.65 -7.22
N ASP A 93 6.68 1.91 -7.92
CA ASP A 93 5.24 2.18 -7.99
C ASP A 93 4.52 1.71 -6.75
N LEU A 94 3.57 2.52 -6.29
CA LEU A 94 2.75 2.24 -5.12
C LEU A 94 1.30 2.56 -5.46
N ASP A 95 0.45 1.54 -5.39
CA ASP A 95 -0.99 1.69 -5.57
C ASP A 95 -1.66 1.69 -4.21
N VAL A 96 -2.33 2.79 -3.90
CA VAL A 96 -3.01 2.99 -2.60
C VAL A 96 -4.51 2.87 -2.85
N LEU A 97 -5.09 1.79 -2.34
CA LEU A 97 -6.48 1.46 -2.57
C LEU A 97 -7.32 1.81 -1.35
N GLY A 98 -8.41 2.54 -1.58
CA GLY A 98 -9.42 2.80 -0.54
C GLY A 98 -10.39 1.64 -0.39
N THR A 99 -10.62 0.88 -1.46
CA THR A 99 -11.48 -0.30 -1.46
C THR A 99 -10.94 -1.37 -2.40
N ILE A 100 -11.39 -2.61 -2.20
CA ILE A 100 -11.25 -3.68 -3.18
C ILE A 100 -12.65 -3.89 -3.79
N ASP A 101 -12.72 -3.93 -5.13
CA ASP A 101 -13.98 -4.14 -5.87
C ASP A 101 -15.08 -3.13 -5.47
N ASP A 102 -14.68 -1.91 -5.15
CA ASP A 102 -15.55 -0.77 -4.78
C ASP A 102 -16.39 -0.95 -3.51
N THR A 103 -16.28 -2.12 -2.83
CA THR A 103 -17.12 -2.41 -1.66
C THR A 103 -16.35 -2.89 -0.44
N VAL A 104 -15.24 -3.57 -0.62
CA VAL A 104 -14.48 -4.17 0.49
C VAL A 104 -13.46 -3.19 1.03
N VAL A 105 -13.53 -2.91 2.32
CA VAL A 105 -12.65 -1.94 2.99
C VAL A 105 -11.68 -2.65 3.95
N TYR A 106 -10.71 -1.88 4.47
CA TYR A 106 -9.65 -2.37 5.34
C TYR A 106 -10.19 -3.24 6.50
N ASP A 107 -11.22 -2.77 7.21
CA ASP A 107 -11.75 -3.49 8.37
C ASP A 107 -12.37 -4.85 7.98
N ASP A 108 -12.87 -4.96 6.75
CA ASP A 108 -13.47 -6.22 6.27
C ASP A 108 -12.43 -7.32 6.09
N VAL A 109 -11.20 -6.97 5.70
CA VAL A 109 -10.18 -7.98 5.38
C VAL A 109 -9.26 -8.31 6.55
N LEU A 110 -9.31 -7.57 7.65
CA LEU A 110 -8.39 -7.78 8.79
C LEU A 110 -8.41 -9.21 9.32
N VAL A 111 -9.57 -9.87 9.30
CA VAL A 111 -9.72 -11.24 9.77
C VAL A 111 -9.10 -12.27 8.82
N ASP A 112 -8.76 -11.86 7.61
CA ASP A 112 -8.23 -12.71 6.55
C ASP A 112 -6.83 -12.26 6.14
N THR A 113 -5.98 -11.98 7.14
CA THR A 113 -4.60 -11.57 6.90
C THR A 113 -3.61 -12.53 7.50
N ILE A 114 -2.41 -12.55 6.91
CA ILE A 114 -1.23 -13.17 7.49
C ILE A 114 -0.26 -12.07 7.91
N GLU A 115 0.55 -12.36 8.93
CA GLU A 115 1.59 -11.46 9.40
C GLU A 115 2.92 -11.88 8.77
N VAL A 116 3.60 -10.93 8.13
CA VAL A 116 4.86 -11.17 7.44
C VAL A 116 5.96 -10.36 8.09
N GLU A 117 7.03 -11.03 8.50
CA GLU A 117 8.21 -10.37 9.03
C GLU A 117 9.24 -10.20 7.92
N LEU A 118 9.70 -8.96 7.72
CA LEU A 118 10.68 -8.60 6.71
C LEU A 118 11.74 -7.72 7.38
N ALA A 119 12.96 -8.25 7.52
CA ALA A 119 14.03 -7.54 8.22
C ALA A 119 13.52 -7.07 9.60
N GLU A 120 13.51 -5.77 9.86
CA GLU A 120 13.07 -5.22 11.15
C GLU A 120 11.59 -4.81 11.19
N ILE A 121 10.83 -5.05 10.10
CA ILE A 121 9.44 -4.63 10.03
C ILE A 121 8.49 -5.83 9.99
N ARG A 122 7.23 -5.54 10.31
CA ARG A 122 6.15 -6.51 10.34
C ARG A 122 4.95 -5.91 9.62
N VAL A 123 4.45 -6.60 8.60
CA VAL A 123 3.33 -6.12 7.78
C VAL A 123 2.24 -7.17 7.71
N LEU A 124 1.01 -6.73 7.46
CA LEU A 124 -0.10 -7.62 7.19
C LEU A 124 -0.24 -7.80 5.67
N ALA A 125 -0.51 -9.00 5.25
CA ALA A 125 -0.84 -9.31 3.86
C ALA A 125 -2.13 -10.08 3.81
N LEU A 126 -2.89 -9.89 2.75
CA LEU A 126 -4.13 -10.63 2.54
C LEU A 126 -3.82 -12.14 2.44
N ASP A 127 -4.54 -12.95 3.22
CA ASP A 127 -4.39 -14.40 3.17
C ASP A 127 -5.22 -14.95 2.01
N LEU A 128 -4.56 -15.23 0.90
CA LEU A 128 -5.24 -15.66 -0.33
C LEU A 128 -5.88 -17.04 -0.20
N ALA A 129 -5.40 -17.87 0.74
CA ALA A 129 -6.01 -19.17 0.98
C ALA A 129 -7.38 -19.04 1.65
N ARG A 130 -7.64 -17.93 2.36
CA ARG A 130 -8.90 -17.72 3.09
C ARG A 130 -9.95 -16.94 2.31
N VAL A 131 -9.53 -16.20 1.28
CA VAL A 131 -10.44 -15.33 0.52
C VAL A 131 -10.93 -15.97 -0.77
N ILE A 132 -10.49 -17.15 -1.09
CA ILE A 132 -10.90 -17.86 -2.31
C ILE A 132 -12.15 -18.70 -2.05
#